data_8a2dff9c82ae4ba03a1a5a549ebe9329
#
_entry.id   8a2dff9c82ae4ba03a1a5a549ebe9329
#
_cell.length_a   1.000
_cell.length_b   1.000
_cell.length_c   1.000
_cell.angle_alpha   90.00
_cell.angle_beta   90.00
_cell.angle_gamma   90.00
#
_symmetry.space_group_name_H-M   'P 1'
#
loop_
_entity.id
_entity.type
_entity.pdbx_description
1 polymer ?
#
loop_
_entity_poly.entity_id
_entity_poly.type
_entity_poly.pdbx_seq_one_letter_code
_entity_poly.pdbx_strand_id
1 'polypeptide(L)'
;MSDSVENVARAFVNAINRHDLAALADFMTTEHRFIDSLGNVVEGRDKMRAAWAGYFRMVPDYSIAIDEAHGSGAVVVLLGSAQGTYSSDGQLREENRWQTPAALRAVIADGKVAEWRVYADNEPMRRLVARRPAEMRQRN
;
A
#
# COMPACT_ATOMS: atom_id res chain seq x y z
N MET A 1 21.76 -12.12 5.76
CA MET A 1 21.31 -11.15 5.57
C MET A 1 20.23 -10.90 4.56
N SER A 2 20.25 -11.48 3.33
CA SER A 2 19.12 -11.27 2.43
C SER A 2 17.82 -11.81 3.02
N ASP A 3 17.86 -12.92 3.77
CA ASP A 3 16.67 -13.46 4.44
C ASP A 3 16.11 -12.48 5.47
N SER A 4 16.98 -11.76 6.16
CA SER A 4 16.54 -10.78 7.16
C SER A 4 15.83 -9.60 6.53
N VAL A 5 16.36 -9.04 5.43
CA VAL A 5 15.70 -7.91 4.75
C VAL A 5 14.41 -8.36 4.07
N GLU A 6 14.41 -9.56 3.49
CA GLU A 6 13.18 -10.09 2.89
C GLU A 6 12.11 -10.29 3.97
N ASN A 7 12.49 -10.80 5.14
CA ASN A 7 11.54 -11.01 6.24
C ASN A 7 10.94 -9.71 6.72
N VAL A 8 11.71 -8.63 6.78
CA VAL A 8 11.18 -7.30 7.14
C VAL A 8 10.17 -6.84 6.11
N ALA A 9 10.48 -6.97 4.82
CA ALA A 9 9.56 -6.57 3.76
C ALA A 9 8.26 -7.37 3.80
N ARG A 10 8.35 -8.69 4.01
CA ARG A 10 7.16 -9.54 4.12
C ARG A 10 6.34 -9.24 5.37
N ALA A 11 7.00 -8.93 6.48
CA ALA A 11 6.31 -8.55 7.71
C ALA A 11 5.56 -7.23 7.53
N PHE A 12 6.13 -6.31 6.76
CA PHE A 12 5.47 -5.05 6.43
C PHE A 12 4.19 -5.32 5.62
N VAL A 13 4.25 -6.20 4.61
CA VAL A 13 3.06 -6.60 3.84
C VAL A 13 2.01 -7.24 4.75
N ASN A 14 2.43 -8.09 5.69
CA ASN A 14 1.49 -8.71 6.63
C ASN A 14 0.79 -7.66 7.49
N ALA A 15 1.51 -6.62 7.93
CA ALA A 15 0.91 -5.53 8.68
C ALA A 15 -0.09 -4.74 7.83
N ILE A 16 0.25 -4.50 6.54
CA ILE A 16 -0.68 -3.87 5.60
C ILE A 16 -1.96 -4.72 5.51
N ASN A 17 -1.82 -6.02 5.31
CA ASN A 17 -2.97 -6.91 5.12
C ASN A 17 -3.85 -7.02 6.36
N ARG A 18 -3.27 -6.83 7.55
CA ARG A 18 -4.06 -6.79 8.79
C ARG A 18 -4.62 -5.40 9.08
N HIS A 19 -4.26 -4.39 8.29
CA HIS A 19 -4.61 -2.99 8.54
C HIS A 19 -4.16 -2.53 9.92
N ASP A 20 -3.00 -3.01 10.35
CA ASP A 20 -2.45 -2.74 11.68
C ASP A 20 -1.57 -1.50 11.63
N LEU A 21 -2.16 -0.34 11.92
CA LEU A 21 -1.46 0.94 11.82
C LEU A 21 -0.29 1.05 12.79
N ALA A 22 -0.43 0.50 13.99
CA ALA A 22 0.64 0.53 14.97
C ALA A 22 1.85 -0.28 14.49
N ALA A 23 1.60 -1.50 13.97
CA ALA A 23 2.67 -2.34 13.44
C ALA A 23 3.33 -1.69 12.22
N LEU A 24 2.53 -1.09 11.32
CA LEU A 24 3.07 -0.38 10.16
C LEU A 24 4.02 0.73 10.59
N ALA A 25 3.60 1.54 11.56
CA ALA A 25 4.46 2.63 12.06
C ALA A 25 5.74 2.07 12.69
N ASP A 26 5.64 0.98 13.44
CA ASP A 26 6.81 0.37 14.08
C ASP A 26 7.81 -0.17 13.06
N PHE A 27 7.33 -0.61 11.88
CA PHE A 27 8.21 -1.07 10.81
C PHE A 27 8.84 0.06 10.00
N MET A 28 8.37 1.29 10.14
CA MET A 28 8.89 2.42 9.37
C MET A 28 10.02 3.13 10.11
N THR A 29 11.05 3.55 9.37
CA THR A 29 12.01 4.50 9.93
C THR A 29 11.32 5.84 10.14
N THR A 30 11.88 6.69 11.01
CA THR A 30 11.31 8.02 11.28
C THR A 30 11.16 8.84 10.00
N GLU A 31 12.13 8.72 9.10
CA GLU A 31 12.15 9.48 7.84
C GLU A 31 11.64 8.65 6.65
N HIS A 32 10.84 7.65 6.92
CA HIS A 32 10.28 6.76 5.90
C HIS A 32 9.71 7.54 4.71
N ARG A 33 9.96 7.01 3.51
CA ARG A 33 9.45 7.59 2.27
C ARG A 33 8.51 6.59 1.59
N PHE A 34 7.36 7.08 1.19
CA PHE A 34 6.43 6.30 0.37
C PHE A 34 6.35 6.95 -1.00
N ILE A 35 6.50 6.14 -2.04
CA ILE A 35 6.42 6.63 -3.42
C ILE A 35 5.31 5.84 -4.11
N ASP A 36 4.26 6.54 -4.54
CA ASP A 36 3.12 5.89 -5.19
C ASP A 36 3.43 5.57 -6.66
N SER A 37 2.48 4.94 -7.35
CA SER A 37 2.69 4.50 -8.73
C SER A 37 2.79 5.65 -9.74
N LEU A 38 2.46 6.87 -9.32
CA LEU A 38 2.61 8.06 -10.15
C LEU A 38 3.90 8.84 -9.83
N GLY A 39 4.68 8.37 -8.86
CA GLY A 39 5.90 9.03 -8.45
C GLY A 39 5.73 10.08 -7.35
N ASN A 40 4.52 10.23 -6.80
CA ASN A 40 4.29 11.16 -5.71
C ASN A 40 4.92 10.62 -4.42
N VAL A 41 5.52 11.51 -3.63
CA VAL A 41 6.28 11.13 -2.44
C VAL A 41 5.60 11.66 -1.18
N VAL A 42 5.47 10.79 -0.18
CA VAL A 42 5.09 11.17 1.18
C VAL A 42 6.28 10.86 2.08
N GLU A 43 6.77 11.86 2.81
CA GLU A 43 7.92 11.67 3.70
C GLU A 43 7.50 11.78 5.15
N GLY A 44 8.02 10.87 5.97
CA GLY A 44 7.79 10.86 7.40
C GLY A 44 6.85 9.76 7.84
N ARG A 45 7.26 9.06 8.90
CA ARG A 45 6.50 7.94 9.45
C ARG A 45 5.09 8.36 9.88
N ASP A 46 4.97 9.50 10.56
CA ASP A 46 3.68 9.91 11.11
C ASP A 46 2.70 10.31 9.99
N LYS A 47 3.22 10.99 8.96
CA LYS A 47 2.41 11.34 7.80
C LYS A 47 1.95 10.10 7.07
N MET A 48 2.83 9.11 6.94
CA MET A 48 2.48 7.88 6.22
C MET A 48 1.51 7.02 7.03
N ARG A 49 1.63 7.01 8.35
CA ARG A 49 0.63 6.32 9.19
C ARG A 49 -0.76 6.90 8.96
N ALA A 50 -0.88 8.24 8.93
CA ALA A 50 -2.15 8.89 8.64
C ALA A 50 -2.66 8.59 7.23
N ALA A 51 -1.74 8.53 6.25
CA ALA A 51 -2.10 8.20 4.88
C ALA A 51 -2.64 6.77 4.77
N TRP A 52 -2.01 5.80 5.45
CA TRP A 52 -2.51 4.43 5.48
C TRP A 52 -3.89 4.36 6.13
N ALA A 53 -4.11 5.10 7.22
CA ALA A 53 -5.42 5.14 7.87
C ALA A 53 -6.51 5.60 6.90
N GLY A 54 -6.22 6.66 6.13
CA GLY A 54 -7.15 7.16 5.11
C GLY A 54 -7.39 6.15 4.00
N TYR A 55 -6.33 5.48 3.54
CA TYR A 55 -6.46 4.49 2.48
C TYR A 55 -7.30 3.30 2.93
N PHE A 56 -7.11 2.81 4.15
CA PHE A 56 -7.89 1.69 4.69
C PHE A 56 -9.37 2.06 4.87
N ARG A 57 -9.68 3.33 5.08
CA ARG A 57 -11.09 3.76 5.09
C ARG A 57 -11.69 3.73 3.69
N MET A 58 -10.89 4.11 2.68
CA MET A 58 -11.34 4.13 1.29
C MET A 58 -11.39 2.72 0.69
N VAL A 59 -10.51 1.82 1.14
CA VAL A 59 -10.43 0.43 0.65
C VAL A 59 -10.37 -0.49 1.87
N PRO A 60 -11.52 -0.74 2.53
CA PRO A 60 -11.53 -1.46 3.81
C PRO A 60 -11.03 -2.90 3.76
N ASP A 61 -10.99 -3.50 2.58
CA ASP A 61 -10.53 -4.88 2.37
C ASP A 61 -9.22 -4.95 1.58
N TYR A 62 -8.45 -3.85 1.57
CA TYR A 62 -7.18 -3.82 0.82
C TYR A 62 -6.26 -4.94 1.26
N SER A 63 -5.69 -5.65 0.29
CA SER A 63 -4.70 -6.68 0.57
C SER A 63 -3.72 -6.83 -0.59
N ILE A 64 -2.54 -7.35 -0.26
CA ILE A 64 -1.48 -7.61 -1.21
C ILE A 64 -1.15 -9.10 -1.13
N ALA A 65 -1.09 -9.76 -2.29
CA ALA A 65 -0.62 -11.14 -2.39
C ALA A 65 0.75 -11.13 -3.06
N ILE A 66 1.71 -11.84 -2.46
CA ILE A 66 3.09 -11.89 -2.97
C ILE A 66 3.33 -13.26 -3.58
N ASP A 67 3.73 -13.28 -4.85
CA ASP A 67 4.05 -14.50 -5.58
C ASP A 67 5.54 -14.81 -5.50
N GLU A 68 6.39 -13.79 -5.54
CA GLU A 68 7.85 -13.98 -5.47
C GLU A 68 8.53 -12.76 -4.89
N ALA A 69 9.72 -12.97 -4.35
CA ALA A 69 10.52 -11.92 -3.74
C ALA A 69 11.97 -12.03 -4.22
N HIS A 70 12.60 -10.89 -4.46
CA HIS A 70 14.00 -10.81 -4.89
C HIS A 70 14.72 -9.77 -4.08
N GLY A 71 15.83 -10.13 -3.46
CA GLY A 71 16.60 -9.22 -2.63
C GLY A 71 18.00 -8.99 -3.18
N SER A 72 18.49 -7.77 -3.02
CA SER A 72 19.86 -7.41 -3.34
C SER A 72 20.30 -6.34 -2.34
N GLY A 73 21.20 -6.71 -1.42
CA GLY A 73 21.63 -5.80 -0.36
C GLY A 73 20.47 -5.37 0.51
N ALA A 74 20.25 -4.08 0.61
CA ALA A 74 19.17 -3.51 1.41
C ALA A 74 17.82 -3.43 0.67
N VAL A 75 17.79 -3.80 -0.61
CA VAL A 75 16.61 -3.66 -1.45
C VAL A 75 15.91 -5.00 -1.62
N VAL A 76 14.58 -5.00 -1.43
CA VAL A 76 13.74 -6.17 -1.68
C VAL A 76 12.64 -5.77 -2.65
N VAL A 77 12.46 -6.57 -3.71
CA VAL A 77 11.37 -6.39 -4.66
C VAL A 77 10.40 -7.54 -4.48
N LEU A 78 9.13 -7.21 -4.26
CA LEU A 78 8.05 -8.18 -4.09
C LEU A 78 7.13 -8.07 -5.30
N LEU A 79 6.86 -9.20 -5.93
CA LEU A 79 6.02 -9.27 -7.13
C LEU A 79 4.75 -10.03 -6.80
N GLY A 80 3.62 -9.49 -7.18
CA GLY A 80 2.33 -10.11 -6.92
C GLY A 80 1.17 -9.28 -7.41
N SER A 81 0.18 -9.11 -6.56
CA SER A 81 -1.02 -8.35 -6.90
C SER A 81 -1.55 -7.60 -5.70
N ALA A 82 -2.28 -6.52 -5.97
CA ALA A 82 -3.00 -5.77 -4.96
C ALA A 82 -4.49 -5.82 -5.31
N GLN A 83 -5.35 -5.85 -4.31
CA GLN A 83 -6.78 -5.94 -4.52
C GLN A 83 -7.54 -5.27 -3.39
N GLY A 84 -8.78 -4.93 -3.68
CA GLY A 84 -9.66 -4.34 -2.70
C GLY A 84 -10.95 -3.87 -3.33
N THR A 85 -11.79 -3.24 -2.53
CA THR A 85 -13.05 -2.69 -2.97
C THR A 85 -13.10 -1.22 -2.57
N TYR A 86 -13.25 -0.34 -3.56
CA TYR A 86 -13.41 1.08 -3.27
C TYR A 86 -14.73 1.31 -2.56
N SER A 87 -14.70 2.08 -1.48
CA SER A 87 -15.90 2.38 -0.70
C SER A 87 -15.88 3.82 -0.21
N SER A 88 -17.03 4.51 -0.39
CA SER A 88 -17.22 5.84 0.15
C SER A 88 -18.08 5.84 1.42
N ASP A 89 -18.73 4.72 1.73
CA ASP A 89 -19.68 4.61 2.84
C ASP A 89 -19.43 3.39 3.74
N GLY A 90 -18.31 2.69 3.53
CA GLY A 90 -17.97 1.49 4.29
C GLY A 90 -18.58 0.20 3.76
N GLN A 91 -19.45 0.26 2.76
CA GLN A 91 -20.05 -0.91 2.16
C GLN A 91 -19.15 -1.46 1.04
N LEU A 92 -18.98 -2.79 1.02
CA LEU A 92 -18.15 -3.46 0.02
C LEU A 92 -19.04 -3.99 -1.10
N ARG A 93 -19.18 -3.19 -2.16
CA ARG A 93 -20.01 -3.55 -3.31
C ARG A 93 -19.17 -4.23 -4.38
N GLU A 94 -19.66 -5.34 -4.92
CA GLU A 94 -18.93 -6.14 -5.90
C GLU A 94 -18.50 -5.31 -7.12
N GLU A 95 -19.36 -4.39 -7.57
CA GLU A 95 -19.05 -3.56 -8.73
C GLU A 95 -17.89 -2.58 -8.50
N ASN A 96 -17.49 -2.39 -7.24
CA ASN A 96 -16.37 -1.52 -6.88
C ASN A 96 -15.10 -2.30 -6.56
N ARG A 97 -15.11 -3.62 -6.77
CA ARG A 97 -13.95 -4.45 -6.53
C ARG A 97 -12.93 -4.29 -7.66
N TRP A 98 -11.66 -4.29 -7.30
CA TRP A 98 -10.57 -4.18 -8.26
C TRP A 98 -9.41 -5.07 -7.86
N GLN A 99 -8.60 -5.42 -8.85
CA GLN A 99 -7.36 -6.18 -8.66
C GLN A 99 -6.39 -5.76 -9.75
N THR A 100 -5.11 -5.64 -9.39
CA THR A 100 -4.07 -5.26 -10.35
C THR A 100 -2.74 -5.92 -10.00
N PRO A 101 -1.94 -6.31 -11.00
CA PRO A 101 -0.57 -6.73 -10.72
C PRO A 101 0.20 -5.60 -10.05
N ALA A 102 1.09 -5.95 -9.14
CA ALA A 102 1.86 -4.95 -8.42
C ALA A 102 3.27 -5.44 -8.17
N ALA A 103 4.23 -4.53 -8.29
CA ALA A 103 5.60 -4.72 -7.86
C ALA A 103 5.87 -3.70 -6.76
N LEU A 104 6.44 -4.17 -5.65
CA LEU A 104 6.69 -3.34 -4.49
C LEU A 104 8.18 -3.37 -4.20
N ARG A 105 8.78 -2.19 -4.09
CA ARG A 105 10.21 -2.08 -3.80
C ARG A 105 10.38 -1.52 -2.40
N ALA A 106 11.02 -2.29 -1.54
CA ALA A 106 11.31 -1.89 -0.17
C ALA A 106 12.80 -1.66 -0.01
N VAL A 107 13.17 -0.56 0.64
CA VAL A 107 14.54 -0.33 1.09
C VAL A 107 14.55 -0.47 2.60
N ILE A 108 15.40 -1.39 3.09
CA ILE A 108 15.46 -1.73 4.49
C ILE A 108 16.68 -1.07 5.13
N ALA A 109 16.48 -0.43 6.27
CA ALA A 109 17.54 0.17 7.06
C ALA A 109 17.27 -0.09 8.53
N ASP A 110 18.28 -0.61 9.25
CA ASP A 110 18.19 -0.89 10.68
C ASP A 110 16.99 -1.77 11.04
N GLY A 111 16.69 -2.76 10.20
CA GLY A 111 15.59 -3.69 10.44
C GLY A 111 14.21 -3.10 10.18
N LYS A 112 14.14 -1.94 9.56
CA LYS A 112 12.88 -1.24 9.26
C LYS A 112 12.81 -0.85 7.80
N VAL A 113 11.61 -0.46 7.36
CA VAL A 113 11.36 -0.04 5.99
C VAL A 113 11.62 1.47 5.89
N ALA A 114 12.70 1.81 5.21
CA ALA A 114 13.07 3.22 4.99
C ALA A 114 12.34 3.81 3.78
N GLU A 115 12.01 2.96 2.79
CA GLU A 115 11.30 3.39 1.60
C GLU A 115 10.41 2.26 1.11
N TRP A 116 9.19 2.63 0.70
CA TRP A 116 8.23 1.70 0.10
C TRP A 116 7.72 2.33 -1.18
N ARG A 117 8.00 1.68 -2.31
CA ARG A 117 7.59 2.21 -3.61
C ARG A 117 6.70 1.21 -4.33
N VAL A 118 5.61 1.74 -4.88
CA VAL A 118 4.61 0.94 -5.58
C VAL A 118 4.75 1.14 -7.09
N TYR A 119 4.78 0.02 -7.81
CA TYR A 119 4.70 -0.01 -9.28
C TYR A 119 3.44 -0.80 -9.62
N ALA A 120 2.37 -0.11 -9.91
CA ALA A 120 1.09 -0.76 -10.18
C ALA A 120 0.26 0.13 -11.10
N ASP A 121 -0.66 -0.51 -11.82
CA ASP A 121 -1.62 0.22 -12.63
C ASP A 121 -2.81 0.59 -11.74
N ASN A 122 -3.01 1.88 -11.51
CA ASN A 122 -4.12 2.38 -10.69
C ASN A 122 -5.38 2.64 -11.50
N GLU A 123 -5.37 2.38 -12.80
CA GLU A 123 -6.52 2.69 -13.66
C GLU A 123 -7.81 2.02 -13.18
N PRO A 124 -7.80 0.73 -12.78
CA PRO A 124 -9.03 0.12 -12.28
C PRO A 124 -9.65 0.87 -11.10
N MET A 125 -8.82 1.27 -10.14
CA MET A 125 -9.27 2.03 -8.97
C MET A 125 -9.72 3.44 -9.37
N ARG A 126 -8.96 4.09 -10.24
CA ARG A 126 -9.28 5.45 -10.70
C ARG A 126 -10.63 5.50 -11.41
N ARG A 127 -10.95 4.48 -12.20
CA ARG A 127 -12.25 4.39 -12.87
C ARG A 127 -13.39 4.32 -11.87
N LEU A 128 -13.21 3.56 -10.79
CA LEU A 128 -14.24 3.43 -9.76
C LEU A 128 -14.46 4.75 -9.04
N VAL A 129 -13.39 5.46 -8.71
CA VAL A 129 -13.49 6.78 -8.07
C VAL A 129 -14.19 7.77 -8.98
N ALA A 130 -13.89 7.74 -10.28
CA ALA A 130 -14.49 8.65 -11.26
C ALA A 130 -15.98 8.38 -11.47
N ARG A 131 -16.47 7.16 -11.17
CA ARG A 131 -17.87 6.77 -11.34
C ARG A 131 -18.72 7.00 -10.09
N ARG A 132 -18.24 7.82 -9.13
CA ARG A 132 -19.06 8.16 -7.96
C ARG A 132 -20.40 8.76 -8.42
N PRO A 133 -21.48 8.53 -7.63
CA PRO A 133 -22.78 9.10 -7.98
C PRO A 133 -22.73 10.60 -8.25
N ALA A 134 -23.58 11.05 -9.20
CA ALA A 134 -23.57 12.46 -9.63
C ALA A 134 -23.78 13.43 -8.48
N GLU A 135 -24.69 13.12 -7.55
CA GLU A 135 -24.96 13.98 -6.41
C GLU A 135 -23.74 14.11 -5.48
N MET A 136 -22.94 13.07 -5.37
CA MET A 136 -21.70 13.12 -4.58
C MET A 136 -20.66 13.99 -5.27
N ARG A 137 -20.59 13.93 -6.61
CA ARG A 137 -19.65 14.77 -7.37
C ARG A 137 -20.04 16.24 -7.29
N GLN A 138 -21.35 16.54 -7.28
CA GLN A 138 -21.85 17.90 -7.21
C GLN A 138 -21.61 18.55 -5.85
N ARG A 139 -21.49 17.77 -4.78
CA ARG A 139 -21.23 18.28 -3.43
C ARG A 139 -19.77 18.69 -3.24
N ASN A 140 -18.92 18.29 -4.13
CA ASN A 140 -17.51 18.64 -4.07
C ASN A 140 -17.25 19.88 -4.91
#